data_8de017acb49f51f57832efd3f3ed7b0c
#
_entry.id   8de017acb49f51f57832efd3f3ed7b0c
#
_cell.length_a   1.000
_cell.length_b   1.000
_cell.length_c   1.000
_cell.angle_alpha   90.00
_cell.angle_beta   90.00
_cell.angle_gamma   90.00
#
_symmetry.space_group_name_H-M   'P 1'
#
loop_
_entity.id
_entity.type
_entity.pdbx_description
1 polymer ?
#
loop_
_entity_poly.entity_id
_entity_poly.type
_entity_poly.pdbx_seq_one_letter_code
_entity_poly.pdbx_strand_id
1 'polypeptide(L)'
;MMLKKISHRLPSSIVVQKHQEERLHWKQCQRSYTFQPIYQVTGRLMAIELLTAVFHPSAPSQRLSPEDYFAALDISQRVHIVREQLELLCHWESKFVDSGLVASVNIDGPTLLAIQHHSQIRTLIARLQWIRFELVEHHVLPQEEIVAQMPELGPLWLDDFGAGMANFSALTELKYDYIKLSRELFVLLRKTEEGRDLFSMLLALINRYCRGVIVEGVETIEEWEQVRNSPAFAAQGYYFSRPVPFEQLTDLPLQLS
;
A
#
# COMPACT_ATOMS: atom_id res chain seq x y z
N MET A 1 3.83 -50.14 -19.17
CA MET A 1 3.11 -50.14 -17.88
C MET A 1 2.86 -48.67 -17.51
N MET A 2 1.71 -48.11 -17.88
CA MET A 2 1.37 -46.68 -17.71
C MET A 2 0.76 -46.51 -16.32
N LEU A 3 1.44 -45.75 -15.46
CA LEU A 3 0.88 -45.30 -14.18
C LEU A 3 -0.11 -44.16 -14.43
N LYS A 4 -1.42 -44.46 -14.32
CA LYS A 4 -2.48 -43.47 -14.28
C LYS A 4 -2.33 -42.65 -13.00
N LYS A 5 -2.01 -41.34 -13.10
CA LYS A 5 -2.17 -40.38 -12.01
C LYS A 5 -3.65 -40.23 -11.71
N ILE A 6 -4.10 -40.78 -10.60
CA ILE A 6 -5.44 -40.57 -10.07
C ILE A 6 -5.43 -39.20 -9.43
N SER A 7 -6.00 -38.20 -10.12
CA SER A 7 -6.31 -36.88 -9.56
C SER A 7 -7.56 -37.03 -8.68
N HIS A 8 -7.37 -37.12 -7.37
CA HIS A 8 -8.49 -37.03 -6.41
C HIS A 8 -8.97 -35.58 -6.37
N ARG A 9 -9.95 -35.24 -7.21
CA ARG A 9 -10.76 -34.03 -6.99
C ARG A 9 -11.62 -34.29 -5.74
N LEU A 10 -11.43 -33.45 -4.72
CA LEU A 10 -12.30 -33.44 -3.53
C LEU A 10 -13.76 -33.25 -4.00
N PRO A 11 -14.75 -33.89 -3.35
CA PRO A 11 -16.17 -33.67 -3.64
C PRO A 11 -16.51 -32.16 -3.52
N SER A 12 -17.33 -31.65 -4.43
CA SER A 12 -17.71 -30.23 -4.48
C SER A 12 -18.32 -29.71 -3.15
N SER A 13 -18.99 -30.58 -2.39
CA SER A 13 -19.51 -30.25 -1.07
C SER A 13 -18.42 -29.93 -0.03
N ILE A 14 -17.29 -30.66 -0.05
CA ILE A 14 -16.16 -30.41 0.87
C ILE A 14 -15.47 -29.09 0.53
N VAL A 15 -15.35 -28.77 -0.74
CA VAL A 15 -14.75 -27.49 -1.20
C VAL A 15 -15.62 -26.31 -0.78
N VAL A 16 -16.95 -26.41 -0.94
CA VAL A 16 -17.90 -25.38 -0.52
C VAL A 16 -17.90 -25.19 0.99
N GLN A 17 -17.86 -26.27 1.76
CA GLN A 17 -17.82 -26.20 3.22
C GLN A 17 -16.53 -25.55 3.71
N LYS A 18 -15.38 -25.89 3.15
CA LYS A 18 -14.09 -25.29 3.48
C LYS A 18 -14.07 -23.78 3.19
N HIS A 19 -14.60 -23.33 2.05
CA HIS A 19 -14.73 -21.92 1.74
C HIS A 19 -15.69 -21.16 2.70
N GLN A 20 -16.75 -21.82 3.17
CA GLN A 20 -17.64 -21.21 4.18
C GLN A 20 -16.95 -21.07 5.53
N GLU A 21 -16.20 -22.08 5.98
CA GLU A 21 -15.42 -22.04 7.21
C GLU A 21 -14.33 -20.96 7.17
N GLU A 22 -13.59 -20.85 6.04
CA GLU A 22 -12.61 -19.79 5.83
C GLU A 22 -13.25 -18.39 5.88
N ARG A 23 -14.41 -18.19 5.23
CA ARG A 23 -15.12 -16.92 5.28
C ARG A 23 -15.61 -16.58 6.70
N LEU A 24 -16.07 -17.57 7.47
CA LEU A 24 -16.46 -17.37 8.85
C LEU A 24 -15.27 -17.00 9.74
N HIS A 25 -14.11 -17.64 9.54
CA HIS A 25 -12.88 -17.31 10.23
C HIS A 25 -12.48 -15.84 10.02
N TRP A 26 -12.44 -15.39 8.76
CA TRP A 26 -12.08 -14.00 8.45
C TRP A 26 -13.10 -12.97 8.95
N LYS A 27 -14.39 -13.31 9.00
CA LYS A 27 -15.44 -12.44 9.57
C LYS A 27 -15.31 -12.22 11.09
N GLN A 28 -14.66 -13.13 11.80
CA GLN A 28 -14.42 -13.00 13.23
C GLN A 28 -13.17 -12.18 13.55
N CYS A 29 -12.30 -11.94 12.57
CA CYS A 29 -11.08 -11.18 12.76
C CYS A 29 -11.36 -9.74 13.18
N GLN A 30 -10.51 -9.24 14.08
CA GLN A 30 -10.47 -7.87 14.54
C GLN A 30 -9.38 -7.11 13.79
N ARG A 31 -9.58 -5.83 13.58
CA ARG A 31 -8.62 -4.92 12.95
C ARG A 31 -8.14 -3.88 13.94
N SER A 32 -6.90 -3.49 13.80
CA SER A 32 -6.37 -2.24 14.34
C SER A 32 -5.60 -1.51 13.24
N TYR A 33 -5.52 -0.20 13.36
CA TYR A 33 -4.83 0.64 12.39
C TYR A 33 -3.53 1.14 13.00
N THR A 34 -2.48 1.01 12.21
CA THR A 34 -1.15 1.51 12.50
C THR A 34 -0.68 2.38 11.36
N PHE A 35 0.44 3.04 11.52
CA PHE A 35 1.05 3.77 10.40
C PHE A 35 2.55 3.49 10.34
N GLN A 36 3.13 3.72 9.16
CA GLN A 36 4.57 3.71 8.96
C GLN A 36 5.01 4.99 8.27
N PRO A 37 6.05 5.69 8.76
CA PRO A 37 6.51 6.95 8.18
C PRO A 37 7.27 6.75 6.87
N ILE A 38 7.16 7.76 5.99
CA ILE A 38 7.86 7.86 4.71
C ILE A 38 8.69 9.14 4.76
N TYR A 39 10.03 9.01 4.65
CA TYR A 39 10.96 10.12 4.69
C TYR A 39 11.55 10.39 3.31
N GLN A 40 11.61 11.67 2.93
CA GLN A 40 12.37 12.09 1.75
C GLN A 40 13.85 11.78 1.95
N VAL A 41 14.60 11.66 0.85
CA VAL A 41 16.08 11.48 0.91
C VAL A 41 16.80 12.64 1.60
N THR A 42 16.14 13.78 1.75
CA THR A 42 16.61 14.92 2.55
C THR A 42 16.46 14.72 4.07
N GLY A 43 15.83 13.64 4.49
CA GLY A 43 15.49 13.35 5.89
C GLY A 43 14.16 13.98 6.36
N ARG A 44 13.46 14.76 5.54
CA ARG A 44 12.18 15.37 5.90
C ARG A 44 11.06 14.34 5.87
N LEU A 45 10.22 14.30 6.92
CA LEU A 45 9.00 13.51 6.92
C LEU A 45 8.04 14.03 5.83
N MET A 46 7.63 13.17 4.93
CA MET A 46 6.77 13.49 3.80
C MET A 46 5.35 13.02 4.02
N ALA A 47 5.22 11.77 4.45
CA ALA A 47 3.94 11.10 4.55
C ALA A 47 3.97 10.00 5.62
N ILE A 48 2.80 9.47 5.91
CA ILE A 48 2.64 8.18 6.59
C ILE A 48 1.78 7.26 5.73
N GLU A 49 2.08 5.97 5.74
CA GLU A 49 1.19 4.95 5.20
C GLU A 49 0.30 4.39 6.32
N LEU A 50 -1.02 4.40 6.11
CA LEU A 50 -1.98 3.75 7.00
C LEU A 50 -2.02 2.25 6.72
N LEU A 51 -1.68 1.46 7.71
CA LEU A 51 -1.61 0.01 7.63
C LEU A 51 -2.68 -0.64 8.50
N THR A 52 -3.25 -1.74 8.00
CA THR A 52 -4.21 -2.56 8.73
C THR A 52 -3.53 -3.77 9.35
N ALA A 53 -3.60 -3.90 10.66
CA ALA A 53 -3.19 -5.09 11.37
C ALA A 53 -4.42 -5.96 11.68
N VAL A 54 -4.35 -7.25 11.38
CA VAL A 54 -5.45 -8.19 11.52
C VAL A 54 -5.11 -9.26 12.54
N PHE A 55 -6.06 -9.57 13.42
CA PHE A 55 -5.92 -10.56 14.49
C PHE A 55 -7.17 -11.41 14.59
N HIS A 56 -7.00 -12.71 14.88
CA HIS A 56 -8.15 -13.54 15.23
C HIS A 56 -8.36 -13.52 16.76
N PRO A 57 -9.61 -13.43 17.26
CA PRO A 57 -9.90 -13.38 18.70
C PRO A 57 -9.33 -14.56 19.50
N SER A 58 -9.20 -15.74 18.87
CA SER A 58 -8.61 -16.92 19.50
C SER A 58 -7.08 -16.90 19.61
N ALA A 59 -6.41 -15.99 18.86
CA ALA A 59 -4.96 -15.83 18.84
C ALA A 59 -4.59 -14.34 18.73
N PRO A 60 -4.90 -13.49 19.72
CA PRO A 60 -4.81 -12.04 19.61
C PRO A 60 -3.37 -11.51 19.51
N SER A 61 -2.38 -12.33 19.86
CA SER A 61 -0.96 -11.99 19.70
C SER A 61 -0.38 -12.33 18.34
N GLN A 62 -1.10 -13.11 17.50
CA GLN A 62 -0.65 -13.51 16.18
C GLN A 62 -1.25 -12.57 15.12
N ARG A 63 -0.40 -11.81 14.42
CA ARG A 63 -0.81 -11.05 13.24
C ARG A 63 -1.10 -12.00 12.08
N LEU A 64 -2.21 -11.78 11.41
CA LEU A 64 -2.58 -12.46 10.17
C LEU A 64 -2.18 -11.59 8.97
N SER A 65 -2.09 -12.22 7.77
CA SER A 65 -1.85 -11.51 6.51
C SER A 65 -3.03 -10.57 6.22
N PRO A 66 -2.79 -9.25 6.07
CA PRO A 66 -3.83 -8.33 5.63
C PRO A 66 -4.31 -8.65 4.21
N GLU A 67 -3.40 -9.07 3.32
CA GLU A 67 -3.74 -9.41 1.93
C GLU A 67 -4.76 -10.56 1.88
N ASP A 68 -4.51 -11.66 2.61
CA ASP A 68 -5.43 -12.80 2.70
C ASP A 68 -6.77 -12.38 3.31
N TYR A 69 -6.72 -11.52 4.33
CA TYR A 69 -7.92 -10.96 4.93
C TYR A 69 -8.75 -10.16 3.92
N PHE A 70 -8.15 -9.19 3.24
CA PHE A 70 -8.84 -8.38 2.24
C PHE A 70 -9.33 -9.21 1.05
N ALA A 71 -8.58 -10.22 0.62
CA ALA A 71 -9.00 -11.14 -0.44
C ALA A 71 -10.25 -11.96 -0.06
N ALA A 72 -10.42 -12.27 1.23
CA ALA A 72 -11.59 -13.01 1.73
C ALA A 72 -12.85 -12.14 1.92
N LEU A 73 -12.71 -10.81 1.94
CA LEU A 73 -13.82 -9.88 2.11
C LEU A 73 -14.57 -9.60 0.80
N ASP A 74 -15.87 -9.37 0.89
CA ASP A 74 -16.62 -8.81 -0.22
C ASP A 74 -16.39 -7.29 -0.37
N ILE A 75 -16.80 -6.73 -1.52
CA ILE A 75 -16.59 -5.31 -1.83
C ILE A 75 -17.26 -4.39 -0.80
N SER A 76 -18.45 -4.73 -0.33
CA SER A 76 -19.18 -3.92 0.66
C SER A 76 -18.42 -3.83 1.99
N GLN A 77 -17.78 -4.93 2.40
CA GLN A 77 -16.94 -4.98 3.60
C GLN A 77 -15.66 -4.15 3.40
N ARG A 78 -15.01 -4.24 2.24
CA ARG A 78 -13.82 -3.42 1.92
C ARG A 78 -14.16 -1.93 1.88
N VAL A 79 -15.28 -1.55 1.26
CA VAL A 79 -15.79 -0.16 1.26
C VAL A 79 -16.04 0.34 2.69
N HIS A 80 -16.58 -0.52 3.56
CA HIS A 80 -16.76 -0.18 4.97
C HIS A 80 -15.43 0.09 5.69
N ILE A 81 -14.40 -0.72 5.41
CA ILE A 81 -13.04 -0.52 5.96
C ILE A 81 -12.45 0.81 5.46
N VAL A 82 -12.56 1.11 4.18
CA VAL A 82 -12.10 2.41 3.65
C VAL A 82 -12.78 3.56 4.41
N ARG A 83 -14.08 3.48 4.67
CA ARG A 83 -14.78 4.50 5.46
C ARG A 83 -14.22 4.61 6.88
N GLU A 84 -14.00 3.48 7.58
CA GLU A 84 -13.38 3.48 8.92
C GLU A 84 -11.99 4.14 8.92
N GLN A 85 -11.17 3.85 7.92
CA GLN A 85 -9.84 4.44 7.76
C GLN A 85 -9.91 5.96 7.55
N LEU A 86 -10.82 6.43 6.70
CA LEU A 86 -11.03 7.86 6.47
C LEU A 86 -11.58 8.56 7.72
N GLU A 87 -12.50 7.95 8.45
CA GLU A 87 -13.04 8.45 9.71
C GLU A 87 -11.94 8.55 10.79
N LEU A 88 -11.05 7.54 10.88
CA LEU A 88 -9.87 7.60 11.75
C LEU A 88 -8.97 8.79 11.37
N LEU A 89 -8.67 8.96 10.09
CA LEU A 89 -7.81 10.05 9.62
C LEU A 89 -8.43 11.43 9.90
N CYS A 90 -9.76 11.58 9.89
CA CYS A 90 -10.42 12.82 10.30
C CYS A 90 -10.08 13.25 11.75
N HIS A 91 -9.86 12.31 12.66
CA HIS A 91 -9.48 12.64 14.05
C HIS A 91 -8.09 13.28 14.14
N TRP A 92 -7.24 13.05 13.14
CA TRP A 92 -5.86 13.54 13.07
C TRP A 92 -5.68 14.71 12.09
N GLU A 93 -6.77 15.27 11.54
CA GLU A 93 -6.75 16.29 10.49
C GLU A 93 -5.84 17.47 10.81
N SER A 94 -5.91 18.03 12.03
CA SER A 94 -5.06 19.16 12.43
C SER A 94 -3.57 18.83 12.31
N LYS A 95 -3.16 17.63 12.74
CA LYS A 95 -1.75 17.22 12.64
C LYS A 95 -1.27 17.17 11.20
N PHE A 96 -2.07 16.64 10.28
CA PHE A 96 -1.71 16.55 8.86
C PHE A 96 -1.67 17.93 8.20
N VAL A 97 -2.68 18.76 8.46
CA VAL A 97 -2.76 20.13 7.89
C VAL A 97 -1.63 21.00 8.41
N ASP A 98 -1.42 21.04 9.73
CA ASP A 98 -0.42 21.91 10.36
C ASP A 98 1.02 21.52 9.98
N SER A 99 1.27 20.22 9.77
CA SER A 99 2.60 19.70 9.40
C SER A 99 2.80 19.60 7.88
N GLY A 100 1.76 19.79 7.06
CA GLY A 100 1.80 19.60 5.62
C GLY A 100 2.10 18.15 5.22
N LEU A 101 1.66 17.18 6.05
CA LEU A 101 1.87 15.75 5.83
C LEU A 101 0.78 15.16 4.96
N VAL A 102 1.12 14.08 4.26
CA VAL A 102 0.20 13.23 3.49
C VAL A 102 -0.04 11.93 4.26
N ALA A 103 -1.26 11.40 4.19
CA ALA A 103 -1.51 10.00 4.55
C ALA A 103 -1.85 9.21 3.30
N SER A 104 -1.20 8.08 3.11
CA SER A 104 -1.58 7.13 2.07
C SER A 104 -2.40 5.97 2.63
N VAL A 105 -3.33 5.48 1.82
CA VAL A 105 -4.30 4.43 2.16
C VAL A 105 -4.35 3.42 1.02
N ASN A 106 -4.09 2.17 1.35
CA ASN A 106 -4.14 1.08 0.38
C ASN A 106 -5.58 0.81 -0.10
N ILE A 107 -5.76 0.67 -1.40
CA ILE A 107 -7.05 0.35 -2.02
C ILE A 107 -6.86 -0.55 -3.24
N ASP A 108 -7.73 -1.55 -3.39
CA ASP A 108 -7.79 -2.32 -4.62
C ASP A 108 -8.72 -1.68 -5.66
N GLY A 109 -8.52 -2.04 -6.92
CA GLY A 109 -9.29 -1.48 -8.03
C GLY A 109 -10.80 -1.64 -7.92
N PRO A 110 -11.33 -2.83 -7.62
CA PRO A 110 -12.76 -3.02 -7.43
C PRO A 110 -13.35 -2.16 -6.31
N THR A 111 -12.63 -1.98 -5.21
CA THR A 111 -13.05 -1.12 -4.10
C THR A 111 -13.02 0.36 -4.51
N LEU A 112 -11.99 0.79 -5.23
CA LEU A 112 -11.89 2.16 -5.78
C LEU A 112 -13.07 2.48 -6.70
N LEU A 113 -13.46 1.55 -7.58
CA LEU A 113 -14.66 1.68 -8.41
C LEU A 113 -15.95 1.75 -7.59
N ALA A 114 -16.05 0.95 -6.52
CA ALA A 114 -17.24 0.92 -5.68
C ALA A 114 -17.45 2.22 -4.89
N ILE A 115 -16.40 2.84 -4.36
CA ILE A 115 -16.51 4.09 -3.59
C ILE A 115 -16.98 5.29 -4.41
N GLN A 116 -16.87 5.24 -5.75
CA GLN A 116 -17.42 6.29 -6.64
C GLN A 116 -18.91 6.54 -6.43
N HIS A 117 -19.64 5.51 -6.05
CA HIS A 117 -21.09 5.57 -5.82
C HIS A 117 -21.48 5.83 -4.35
N HIS A 118 -20.49 6.03 -3.48
CA HIS A 118 -20.69 6.27 -2.05
C HIS A 118 -20.54 7.76 -1.69
N SER A 119 -21.66 8.49 -1.64
CA SER A 119 -21.67 9.94 -1.36
C SER A 119 -20.95 10.32 -0.05
N GLN A 120 -21.13 9.53 1.01
CA GLN A 120 -20.48 9.78 2.30
C GLN A 120 -18.94 9.66 2.21
N ILE A 121 -18.44 8.63 1.53
CA ILE A 121 -16.99 8.44 1.35
C ILE A 121 -16.43 9.57 0.47
N ARG A 122 -17.12 9.92 -0.61
CA ARG A 122 -16.74 11.04 -1.47
C ARG A 122 -16.65 12.36 -0.70
N THR A 123 -17.60 12.62 0.20
CA THR A 123 -17.57 13.81 1.07
C THR A 123 -16.35 13.79 2.00
N LEU A 124 -15.98 12.64 2.57
CA LEU A 124 -14.77 12.49 3.38
C LEU A 124 -13.50 12.74 2.55
N ILE A 125 -13.40 12.15 1.36
CA ILE A 125 -12.26 12.36 0.45
C ILE A 125 -12.15 13.85 0.08
N ALA A 126 -13.25 14.50 -0.27
CA ALA A 126 -13.27 15.92 -0.59
C ALA A 126 -12.81 16.83 0.56
N ARG A 127 -13.06 16.42 1.81
CA ARG A 127 -12.58 17.11 3.01
C ARG A 127 -11.10 16.87 3.26
N LEU A 128 -10.63 15.63 3.09
CA LEU A 128 -9.29 15.20 3.46
C LEU A 128 -8.32 15.31 2.26
N GLN A 129 -8.07 16.55 1.79
CA GLN A 129 -7.26 16.84 0.60
C GLN A 129 -5.80 16.35 0.70
N TRP A 130 -5.33 15.98 1.87
CA TRP A 130 -4.00 15.43 2.15
C TRP A 130 -3.94 13.91 2.13
N ILE A 131 -5.05 13.21 1.83
CA ILE A 131 -5.05 11.76 1.62
C ILE A 131 -4.65 11.42 0.19
N ARG A 132 -3.95 10.31 0.04
CA ARG A 132 -3.67 9.65 -1.24
C ARG A 132 -4.05 8.18 -1.16
N PHE A 133 -4.57 7.63 -2.25
CA PHE A 133 -4.78 6.21 -2.33
C PHE A 133 -3.61 5.54 -3.04
N GLU A 134 -3.17 4.40 -2.50
CA GLU A 134 -2.16 3.52 -3.07
C GLU A 134 -2.84 2.36 -3.76
N LEU A 135 -2.55 2.17 -5.04
CA LEU A 135 -3.12 1.12 -5.86
C LEU A 135 -2.05 0.08 -6.17
N VAL A 136 -2.35 -1.19 -5.87
CA VAL A 136 -1.42 -2.30 -6.16
C VAL A 136 -1.33 -2.54 -7.66
N GLU A 137 -0.12 -2.80 -8.16
CA GLU A 137 0.26 -2.89 -9.59
C GLU A 137 -0.63 -3.82 -10.44
N HIS A 138 -1.24 -4.85 -9.83
CA HIS A 138 -1.93 -5.91 -10.57
C HIS A 138 -3.31 -5.54 -11.15
N HIS A 139 -3.78 -4.32 -10.95
CA HIS A 139 -5.11 -3.92 -11.40
C HIS A 139 -5.00 -2.85 -12.49
N VAL A 140 -5.05 -3.28 -13.75
CA VAL A 140 -5.27 -2.36 -14.88
C VAL A 140 -6.70 -1.82 -14.79
N LEU A 141 -6.83 -0.58 -14.35
CA LEU A 141 -8.10 0.12 -14.27
C LEU A 141 -8.11 1.25 -15.31
N PRO A 142 -9.27 1.60 -15.86
CA PRO A 142 -9.42 2.82 -16.65
C PRO A 142 -9.33 4.05 -15.72
N GLN A 143 -8.11 4.38 -15.27
CA GLN A 143 -7.89 5.45 -14.26
C GLN A 143 -8.37 6.81 -14.75
N GLU A 144 -8.25 7.11 -16.04
CA GLU A 144 -8.75 8.36 -16.58
C GLU A 144 -10.26 8.50 -16.36
N GLU A 145 -11.02 7.42 -16.50
CA GLU A 145 -12.45 7.40 -16.21
C GLU A 145 -12.75 7.56 -14.72
N ILE A 146 -11.95 6.93 -13.86
CA ILE A 146 -12.11 7.01 -12.40
C ILE A 146 -11.84 8.43 -11.91
N VAL A 147 -10.72 9.02 -12.32
CA VAL A 147 -10.35 10.39 -11.93
C VAL A 147 -11.35 11.40 -12.51
N ALA A 148 -11.85 11.18 -13.73
CA ALA A 148 -12.87 12.04 -14.32
C ALA A 148 -14.22 12.00 -13.57
N GLN A 149 -14.57 10.86 -12.98
CA GLN A 149 -15.80 10.69 -12.20
C GLN A 149 -15.67 11.09 -10.72
N MET A 150 -14.44 11.18 -10.21
CA MET A 150 -14.12 11.56 -8.82
C MET A 150 -13.06 12.67 -8.78
N PRO A 151 -13.41 13.90 -9.16
CA PRO A 151 -12.44 15.01 -9.16
C PRO A 151 -11.88 15.34 -7.76
N GLU A 152 -12.57 14.92 -6.70
CA GLU A 152 -12.10 15.01 -5.32
C GLU A 152 -11.01 13.98 -4.97
N LEU A 153 -10.88 12.91 -5.76
CA LEU A 153 -9.81 11.93 -5.63
C LEU A 153 -8.50 12.57 -6.05
N GLY A 154 -7.62 12.82 -5.11
CA GLY A 154 -6.27 13.27 -5.45
C GLY A 154 -5.53 12.28 -6.35
N PRO A 155 -4.34 12.64 -6.83
CA PRO A 155 -3.55 11.73 -7.66
C PRO A 155 -3.24 10.44 -6.89
N LEU A 156 -3.29 9.30 -7.60
CA LEU A 156 -3.02 7.98 -7.04
C LEU A 156 -1.51 7.74 -6.90
N TRP A 157 -1.14 6.89 -5.98
CA TRP A 157 0.19 6.30 -5.88
C TRP A 157 0.14 4.86 -6.39
N LEU A 158 1.22 4.40 -7.00
CA LEU A 158 1.39 3.00 -7.40
C LEU A 158 2.19 2.29 -6.32
N ASP A 159 1.65 1.18 -5.82
CA ASP A 159 2.29 0.37 -4.79
C ASP A 159 2.92 -0.89 -5.38
N ASP A 160 3.94 -1.43 -4.69
CA ASP A 160 4.60 -2.71 -4.98
C ASP A 160 5.20 -2.85 -6.39
N PHE A 161 5.65 -1.76 -7.02
CA PHE A 161 6.25 -1.84 -8.35
C PHE A 161 7.47 -2.76 -8.33
N GLY A 162 7.38 -3.84 -9.12
CA GLY A 162 8.45 -4.84 -9.26
C GLY A 162 8.38 -6.01 -8.28
N ALA A 163 7.33 -6.15 -7.49
CA ALA A 163 7.11 -7.34 -6.65
C ALA A 163 6.74 -8.59 -7.47
N GLY A 164 6.31 -8.41 -8.71
CA GLY A 164 5.97 -9.48 -9.66
C GLY A 164 6.67 -9.31 -11.00
N MET A 165 5.95 -9.59 -12.08
CA MET A 165 6.42 -9.20 -13.42
C MET A 165 6.16 -7.70 -13.57
N ALA A 166 7.22 -6.89 -13.44
CA ALA A 166 7.14 -5.44 -13.55
C ALA A 166 6.37 -5.03 -14.82
N ASN A 167 5.20 -4.42 -14.64
CA ASN A 167 4.36 -3.99 -15.74
C ASN A 167 4.71 -2.55 -16.12
N PHE A 168 5.69 -2.39 -17.02
CA PHE A 168 6.08 -1.06 -17.51
C PHE A 168 4.94 -0.33 -18.24
N SER A 169 3.87 -1.03 -18.68
CA SER A 169 2.70 -0.36 -19.26
C SER A 169 1.99 0.51 -18.22
N ALA A 170 1.97 0.10 -16.96
CA ALA A 170 1.41 0.91 -15.87
C ALA A 170 2.08 2.29 -15.76
N LEU A 171 3.39 2.40 -16.07
CA LEU A 171 4.11 3.67 -16.05
C LEU A 171 3.69 4.60 -17.19
N THR A 172 3.34 4.05 -18.35
CA THR A 172 3.07 4.83 -19.56
C THR A 172 1.60 5.17 -19.73
N GLU A 173 0.71 4.33 -19.21
CA GLU A 173 -0.73 4.47 -19.34
C GLU A 173 -1.36 5.32 -18.22
N LEU A 174 -0.68 5.48 -17.09
CA LEU A 174 -1.26 6.02 -15.88
C LEU A 174 -0.37 7.11 -15.27
N LYS A 175 -0.99 8.19 -14.79
CA LYS A 175 -0.30 9.31 -14.13
C LYS A 175 -0.36 9.13 -12.61
N TYR A 176 0.57 8.38 -12.07
CA TYR A 176 0.77 8.32 -10.63
C TYR A 176 1.60 9.51 -10.14
N ASP A 177 1.27 10.01 -8.94
CA ASP A 177 2.08 11.05 -8.29
C ASP A 177 3.40 10.47 -7.81
N TYR A 178 3.34 9.36 -7.08
CA TYR A 178 4.50 8.61 -6.61
C TYR A 178 4.36 7.13 -6.94
N ILE A 179 5.51 6.48 -7.09
CA ILE A 179 5.59 5.03 -7.34
C ILE A 179 6.47 4.44 -6.23
N LYS A 180 5.93 3.46 -5.51
CA LYS A 180 6.64 2.73 -4.46
C LYS A 180 7.33 1.53 -5.09
N LEU A 181 8.66 1.49 -5.00
CA LEU A 181 9.48 0.39 -5.50
C LEU A 181 9.55 -0.69 -4.42
N SER A 182 9.12 -1.90 -4.75
CA SER A 182 9.05 -3.01 -3.80
C SER A 182 10.42 -3.35 -3.18
N ARG A 183 10.38 -3.82 -1.92
CA ARG A 183 11.58 -4.30 -1.23
C ARG A 183 12.29 -5.40 -2.01
N GLU A 184 11.54 -6.35 -2.61
CA GLU A 184 12.09 -7.47 -3.34
C GLU A 184 13.00 -7.01 -4.48
N LEU A 185 12.53 -6.03 -5.27
CA LEU A 185 13.30 -5.48 -6.37
C LEU A 185 14.51 -4.69 -5.88
N PHE A 186 14.34 -3.88 -4.84
CA PHE A 186 15.45 -3.14 -4.21
C PHE A 186 16.54 -4.09 -3.72
N VAL A 187 16.18 -5.12 -2.93
CA VAL A 187 17.12 -6.10 -2.40
C VAL A 187 17.78 -6.92 -3.50
N LEU A 188 17.05 -7.23 -4.58
CA LEU A 188 17.61 -7.92 -5.74
C LEU A 188 18.69 -7.09 -6.40
N LEU A 189 18.41 -5.82 -6.71
CA LEU A 189 19.29 -4.94 -7.48
C LEU A 189 20.52 -4.49 -6.70
N ARG A 190 20.45 -4.37 -5.37
CA ARG A 190 21.60 -3.90 -4.57
C ARG A 190 22.72 -4.91 -4.38
N LYS A 191 22.54 -6.17 -4.77
CA LYS A 191 23.48 -7.28 -4.50
C LYS A 191 24.79 -7.18 -5.28
N THR A 192 24.77 -6.63 -6.48
CA THR A 192 25.92 -6.51 -7.37
C THR A 192 26.16 -5.07 -7.78
N GLU A 193 27.31 -4.77 -8.35
CA GLU A 193 27.63 -3.43 -8.86
C GLU A 193 26.74 -3.08 -10.05
N GLU A 194 26.60 -4.00 -11.00
CA GLU A 194 25.73 -3.84 -12.18
C GLU A 194 24.27 -3.67 -11.76
N GLY A 195 23.85 -4.37 -10.69
CA GLY A 195 22.50 -4.23 -10.13
C GLY A 195 22.28 -2.84 -9.54
N ARG A 196 23.26 -2.26 -8.84
CA ARG A 196 23.17 -0.89 -8.31
C ARG A 196 23.12 0.16 -9.43
N ASP A 197 23.85 -0.05 -10.51
CA ASP A 197 23.78 0.80 -11.69
C ASP A 197 22.39 0.71 -12.32
N LEU A 198 21.87 -0.50 -12.49
CA LEU A 198 20.51 -0.73 -13.00
C LEU A 198 19.45 -0.10 -12.10
N PHE A 199 19.60 -0.18 -10.77
CA PHE A 199 18.72 0.48 -9.82
C PHE A 199 18.67 1.99 -10.05
N SER A 200 19.80 2.64 -10.16
CA SER A 200 19.90 4.08 -10.41
C SER A 200 19.27 4.47 -11.76
N MET A 201 19.54 3.70 -12.81
CA MET A 201 18.95 3.92 -14.14
C MET A 201 17.42 3.71 -14.13
N LEU A 202 16.92 2.69 -13.43
CA LEU A 202 15.50 2.39 -13.30
C LEU A 202 14.77 3.54 -12.60
N LEU A 203 15.30 4.02 -11.46
CA LEU A 203 14.71 5.16 -10.75
C LEU A 203 14.71 6.43 -11.61
N ALA A 204 15.80 6.71 -12.32
CA ALA A 204 15.87 7.85 -13.23
C ALA A 204 14.85 7.74 -14.38
N LEU A 205 14.60 6.52 -14.87
CA LEU A 205 13.57 6.27 -15.88
C LEU A 205 12.16 6.51 -15.33
N ILE A 206 11.84 5.93 -14.17
CA ILE A 206 10.51 6.03 -13.55
C ILE A 206 10.20 7.49 -13.20
N ASN A 207 11.17 8.26 -12.71
CA ASN A 207 11.02 9.69 -12.38
C ASN A 207 10.63 10.57 -13.59
N ARG A 208 10.68 10.05 -14.83
CA ARG A 208 10.18 10.77 -16.01
C ARG A 208 8.65 10.71 -16.13
N TYR A 209 8.01 9.80 -15.41
CA TYR A 209 6.58 9.53 -15.47
C TYR A 209 5.81 9.91 -14.21
N CYS A 210 6.52 10.15 -13.09
CA CYS A 210 5.93 10.52 -11.81
C CYS A 210 6.72 11.64 -11.16
N ARG A 211 6.26 12.13 -9.99
CA ARG A 211 6.99 13.13 -9.20
C ARG A 211 8.21 12.56 -8.49
N GLY A 212 8.19 11.25 -8.21
CA GLY A 212 9.30 10.60 -7.55
C GLY A 212 9.03 9.15 -7.20
N VAL A 213 10.11 8.42 -6.95
CA VAL A 213 10.06 7.03 -6.51
C VAL A 213 10.31 6.96 -5.00
N ILE A 214 9.47 6.19 -4.30
CA ILE A 214 9.61 5.85 -2.89
C ILE A 214 10.20 4.44 -2.84
N VAL A 215 11.33 4.24 -2.19
CA VAL A 215 11.96 2.92 -2.04
C VAL A 215 11.46 2.27 -0.76
N GLU A 216 10.90 1.08 -0.87
CA GLU A 216 10.35 0.36 0.26
C GLU A 216 11.34 -0.58 0.94
N GLY A 217 11.05 -0.87 2.21
CA GLY A 217 11.73 -1.88 2.99
C GLY A 217 13.18 -1.56 3.31
N VAL A 218 13.55 -0.29 3.45
CA VAL A 218 14.87 0.12 3.95
C VAL A 218 15.00 -0.31 5.42
N GLU A 219 15.97 -1.17 5.73
CA GLU A 219 16.13 -1.77 7.07
C GLU A 219 17.45 -1.40 7.76
N THR A 220 18.46 -0.98 7.00
CA THR A 220 19.79 -0.67 7.54
C THR A 220 20.28 0.72 7.12
N ILE A 221 21.28 1.23 7.83
CA ILE A 221 21.92 2.52 7.48
C ILE A 221 22.58 2.47 6.09
N GLU A 222 23.18 1.33 5.72
CA GLU A 222 23.82 1.15 4.42
C GLU A 222 22.79 1.17 3.29
N GLU A 223 21.60 0.60 3.52
CA GLU A 223 20.49 0.68 2.59
C GLU A 223 19.99 2.12 2.46
N TRP A 224 19.84 2.82 3.59
CA TRP A 224 19.46 4.23 3.58
C TRP A 224 20.46 5.13 2.84
N GLU A 225 21.75 4.94 3.09
CA GLU A 225 22.80 5.69 2.37
C GLU A 225 22.78 5.41 0.87
N GLN A 226 22.56 4.15 0.48
CA GLN A 226 22.42 3.81 -0.94
C GLN A 226 21.20 4.52 -1.58
N VAL A 227 20.06 4.53 -0.90
CA VAL A 227 18.86 5.21 -1.39
C VAL A 227 19.06 6.73 -1.46
N ARG A 228 19.70 7.34 -0.45
CA ARG A 228 20.02 8.78 -0.44
C ARG A 228 20.93 9.22 -1.57
N ASN A 229 21.82 8.33 -1.99
CA ASN A 229 22.78 8.60 -3.09
C ASN A 229 22.25 8.18 -4.47
N SER A 230 20.96 7.79 -4.56
CA SER A 230 20.29 7.41 -5.79
C SER A 230 19.29 8.50 -6.25
N PRO A 231 18.69 8.37 -7.44
CA PRO A 231 17.58 9.22 -7.87
C PRO A 231 16.25 9.03 -7.12
N ALA A 232 16.20 8.28 -6.02
CA ALA A 232 15.02 8.12 -5.20
C ALA A 232 14.53 9.47 -4.64
N PHE A 233 13.23 9.62 -4.47
CA PHE A 233 12.64 10.80 -3.83
C PHE A 233 12.50 10.62 -2.33
N ALA A 234 12.06 9.42 -1.90
CA ALA A 234 11.79 9.09 -0.50
C ALA A 234 12.05 7.61 -0.24
N ALA A 235 11.98 7.22 1.01
CA ALA A 235 12.07 5.85 1.45
C ALA A 235 11.16 5.54 2.64
N GLN A 236 10.82 4.27 2.78
CA GLN A 236 10.05 3.68 3.85
C GLN A 236 10.72 2.38 4.31
N GLY A 237 10.66 2.08 5.59
CA GLY A 237 11.17 0.80 6.10
C GLY A 237 11.47 0.79 7.59
N TYR A 238 11.90 -0.36 8.08
CA TYR A 238 12.15 -0.58 9.51
C TYR A 238 13.36 0.19 10.04
N TYR A 239 14.22 0.67 9.17
CA TYR A 239 15.29 1.59 9.55
C TYR A 239 14.73 2.86 10.21
N PHE A 240 13.61 3.38 9.71
CA PHE A 240 12.97 4.59 10.25
C PHE A 240 12.03 4.26 11.40
N SER A 241 11.11 3.34 11.18
CA SER A 241 10.14 2.86 12.16
C SER A 241 9.47 1.58 11.69
N ARG A 242 9.15 0.69 12.61
CA ARG A 242 8.12 -0.34 12.37
C ARG A 242 6.75 0.30 12.37
N PRO A 243 5.71 -0.37 11.83
CA PRO A 243 4.34 0.11 11.99
C PRO A 243 3.99 0.32 13.47
N VAL A 244 3.52 1.52 13.81
CA VAL A 244 3.20 1.96 15.17
C VAL A 244 1.78 2.49 15.27
N PRO A 245 1.16 2.46 16.47
CA PRO A 245 -0.18 3.02 16.69
C PRO A 245 -0.25 4.51 16.40
N PHE A 246 -1.43 5.01 16.00
CA PHE A 246 -1.64 6.42 15.65
C PHE A 246 -1.38 7.41 16.79
N GLU A 247 -1.48 6.98 18.05
CA GLU A 247 -1.15 7.79 19.21
C GLU A 247 0.31 8.29 19.19
N GLN A 248 1.20 7.58 18.51
CA GLN A 248 2.61 7.96 18.34
C GLN A 248 2.85 8.92 17.17
N LEU A 249 1.82 9.32 16.43
CA LEU A 249 1.96 10.24 15.30
C LEU A 249 2.52 11.61 15.72
N THR A 250 2.24 12.05 16.94
CA THR A 250 2.75 13.32 17.48
C THR A 250 4.25 13.27 17.78
N ASP A 251 4.79 12.09 18.01
CA ASP A 251 6.18 11.87 18.43
C ASP A 251 7.13 11.68 17.24
N LEU A 252 6.58 11.58 16.01
CA LEU A 252 7.40 11.42 14.83
C LEU A 252 8.29 12.63 14.58
N PRO A 253 9.61 12.42 14.39
CA PRO A 253 10.50 13.51 14.00
C PRO A 253 10.14 13.99 12.58
N LEU A 254 9.86 15.30 12.46
CA LEU A 254 9.61 15.91 11.16
C LEU A 254 10.87 16.00 10.29
N GLN A 255 12.05 15.85 10.90
CA GLN A 255 13.36 15.82 10.26
C GLN A 255 14.23 14.77 10.94
N LEU A 256 14.82 13.86 10.15
CA LEU A 256 15.86 12.94 10.62
C LEU A 256 17.17 13.71 10.84
N SER A 257 17.85 13.35 11.89
CA SER A 257 19.19 13.91 12.24
C SER A 257 20.29 13.36 11.36
#